data_4691a315030adbd3129417b8a53fe4c3
#
_entry.id   4691a315030adbd3129417b8a53fe4c3
#
_cell.length_a   1.000
_cell.length_b   1.000
_cell.length_c   1.000
_cell.angle_alpha   90.00
_cell.angle_beta   90.00
_cell.angle_gamma   90.00
#
_symmetry.space_group_name_H-M   'P 1'
#
loop_
_entity.id
_entity.type
_entity.pdbx_description
1 polymer ?
#
loop_
_entity_poly.entity_id
_entity_poly.type
_entity_poly.pdbx_seq_one_letter_code
_entity_poly.pdbx_strand_id
1 'polypeptide(L)'
;LVSSRDLPEEFPAATGLGFIEHVTIKNLEPFLEKVRADNQPQFKIRRLKKAMNEPDYMIIKYIEPANVNHQAIGLDIGSERNRRQAATLAMRSGNVAITRFITLVQAQSEGAGFLILLPVYNSSHTPTTPYLRQKYIVGWVYMTILAERLFNGISPLVEEQLNFSVYDDQSLDKSQLLYNGFGDQKHQATHNPEDDFSDTVPVLIGGRNWYVHTKASKQFQSV
;
A
#
# COMPACT_ATOMS: atom_id res chain seq x y z
N LEU A 1 11.21 11.26 16.01
CA LEU A 1 11.89 11.26 14.69
C LEU A 1 10.91 11.44 13.52
N VAL A 2 9.74 10.79 13.54
CA VAL A 2 8.74 10.95 12.46
C VAL A 2 7.99 12.27 12.58
N SER A 3 7.71 12.72 13.79
CA SER A 3 7.00 14.00 14.07
C SER A 3 7.78 15.25 13.69
N SER A 4 9.09 15.13 13.38
CA SER A 4 9.94 16.25 12.96
C SER A 4 10.05 16.38 11.42
N ARG A 5 9.42 15.48 10.65
CA ARG A 5 9.37 15.53 9.19
C ARG A 5 8.00 16.02 8.72
N ASP A 6 7.99 16.90 7.75
CA ASP A 6 6.77 17.30 7.06
C ASP A 6 6.44 16.26 5.98
N LEU A 7 5.75 15.18 6.38
CA LEU A 7 5.37 14.10 5.46
C LEU A 7 4.59 14.58 4.24
N PRO A 8 3.62 15.53 4.35
CA PRO A 8 2.92 16.07 3.20
C PRO A 8 3.82 16.80 2.20
N GLU A 9 4.87 17.47 2.67
CA GLU A 9 5.81 18.16 1.81
C GLU A 9 6.83 17.21 1.16
N GLU A 10 7.41 16.29 1.96
CA GLU A 10 8.39 15.32 1.47
C GLU A 10 7.75 14.22 0.60
N PHE A 11 6.52 13.79 0.93
CA PHE A 11 5.80 12.69 0.28
C PHE A 11 4.30 13.04 0.10
N PRO A 12 3.94 13.87 -0.88
CA PRO A 12 2.56 14.39 -1.03
C PRO A 12 1.48 13.31 -1.16
N ALA A 13 1.82 12.15 -1.68
CA ALA A 13 0.90 11.02 -1.82
C ALA A 13 0.74 10.19 -0.53
N ALA A 14 1.65 10.37 0.45
CA ALA A 14 1.60 9.64 1.71
C ALA A 14 0.54 10.23 2.62
N THR A 15 -0.27 9.36 3.22
CA THR A 15 -1.29 9.74 4.21
C THR A 15 -0.92 9.34 5.63
N GLY A 16 0.08 8.48 5.77
CA GLY A 16 0.61 8.05 7.07
C GLY A 16 1.86 7.21 6.94
N LEU A 17 2.72 7.33 7.96
CA LEU A 17 3.92 6.51 8.14
C LEU A 17 3.88 5.91 9.55
N GLY A 18 4.11 4.61 9.67
CA GLY A 18 3.95 3.96 10.96
C GLY A 18 4.70 2.64 11.09
N PHE A 19 4.36 1.94 12.18
CA PHE A 19 4.93 0.65 12.49
C PHE A 19 3.83 -0.38 12.79
N ILE A 20 3.93 -1.53 12.12
CA ILE A 20 3.11 -2.72 12.35
C ILE A 20 3.95 -3.71 13.14
N GLU A 21 3.49 -4.12 14.31
CA GLU A 21 4.17 -5.15 15.12
C GLU A 21 3.64 -6.54 14.77
N HIS A 22 4.56 -7.49 14.60
CA HIS A 22 4.25 -8.91 14.43
C HIS A 22 4.05 -9.54 15.81
N VAL A 23 2.86 -10.05 16.07
CA VAL A 23 2.50 -10.60 17.38
C VAL A 23 1.98 -12.02 17.23
N THR A 24 2.68 -13.00 17.80
CA THR A 24 2.20 -14.38 17.86
C THR A 24 1.08 -14.51 18.88
N ILE A 25 0.22 -15.53 18.77
CA ILE A 25 -0.86 -15.79 19.73
C ILE A 25 -0.32 -15.87 21.16
N LYS A 26 0.85 -16.48 21.37
CA LYS A 26 1.49 -16.61 22.69
C LYS A 26 1.90 -15.27 23.30
N ASN A 27 2.22 -14.29 22.46
CA ASN A 27 2.70 -12.97 22.88
C ASN A 27 1.59 -11.92 22.88
N LEU A 28 0.34 -12.30 22.68
CA LEU A 28 -0.77 -11.35 22.54
C LEU A 28 -1.03 -10.58 23.83
N GLU A 29 -1.18 -11.28 24.96
CA GLU A 29 -1.43 -10.63 26.26
C GLU A 29 -0.23 -9.78 26.72
N PRO A 30 1.03 -10.27 26.69
CA PRO A 30 2.19 -9.43 26.97
C PRO A 30 2.30 -8.19 26.09
N PHE A 31 1.94 -8.30 24.81
CA PHE A 31 1.89 -7.17 23.91
C PHE A 31 0.84 -6.13 24.34
N LEU A 32 -0.38 -6.56 24.67
CA LEU A 32 -1.46 -5.68 25.13
C LEU A 32 -1.11 -4.97 26.42
N GLU A 33 -0.54 -5.68 27.40
CA GLU A 33 -0.08 -5.10 28.66
C GLU A 33 0.97 -4.00 28.42
N LYS A 34 1.97 -4.30 27.58
CA LYS A 34 3.03 -3.36 27.24
C LYS A 34 2.50 -2.10 26.54
N VAL A 35 1.63 -2.25 25.56
CA VAL A 35 1.10 -1.10 24.80
C VAL A 35 0.19 -0.24 25.69
N ARG A 36 -0.63 -0.87 26.55
CA ARG A 36 -1.50 -0.13 27.48
C ARG A 36 -0.72 0.63 28.55
N ALA A 37 0.42 0.08 29.00
CA ALA A 37 1.33 0.76 29.90
C ALA A 37 2.09 1.92 29.23
N ASP A 38 2.27 1.89 27.91
CA ASP A 38 2.98 2.89 27.10
C ASP A 38 2.02 3.99 26.59
N ASN A 39 1.32 4.66 27.51
CA ASN A 39 0.40 5.78 27.26
C ASN A 39 -0.80 5.48 26.33
N GLN A 40 -1.15 4.22 26.13
CA GLN A 40 -2.31 3.82 25.32
C GLN A 40 -3.29 2.90 26.11
N PRO A 41 -3.85 3.33 27.26
CA PRO A 41 -4.65 2.46 28.14
C PRO A 41 -5.92 1.90 27.46
N GLN A 42 -6.41 2.58 26.43
CA GLN A 42 -7.60 2.17 25.68
C GLN A 42 -7.28 1.35 24.42
N PHE A 43 -6.02 0.90 24.25
CA PHE A 43 -5.62 0.14 23.08
C PHE A 43 -6.43 -1.14 22.93
N LYS A 44 -7.04 -1.31 21.75
CA LYS A 44 -7.86 -2.47 21.37
C LYS A 44 -7.48 -2.96 19.98
N ILE A 45 -7.36 -4.28 19.85
CA ILE A 45 -7.16 -4.89 18.55
C ILE A 45 -8.49 -4.96 17.81
N ARG A 46 -8.48 -4.54 16.55
CA ARG A 46 -9.63 -4.58 15.62
C ARG A 46 -9.26 -5.34 14.37
N ARG A 47 -10.21 -6.08 13.84
CA ARG A 47 -10.05 -6.88 12.61
C ARG A 47 -10.92 -6.34 11.49
N LEU A 48 -10.39 -6.34 10.26
CA LEU A 48 -11.12 -5.90 9.06
C LEU A 48 -12.16 -6.90 8.59
N LYS A 49 -11.89 -8.19 8.77
CA LYS A 49 -12.81 -9.28 8.41
C LYS A 49 -12.88 -10.31 9.53
N LYS A 50 -13.98 -11.06 9.58
CA LYS A 50 -14.13 -12.22 10.48
C LYS A 50 -12.93 -13.17 10.28
N ALA A 51 -12.35 -13.55 11.40
CA ALA A 51 -11.12 -14.26 11.56
C ALA A 51 -10.89 -15.36 10.50
N MET A 52 -9.84 -15.19 9.72
CA MET A 52 -9.07 -16.33 9.28
C MET A 52 -8.37 -16.89 10.53
N ASN A 53 -8.29 -18.22 10.69
CA ASN A 53 -7.55 -18.86 11.78
C ASN A 53 -6.05 -18.74 11.51
N GLU A 54 -5.55 -17.50 11.60
CA GLU A 54 -4.14 -17.22 11.38
C GLU A 54 -3.37 -17.36 12.69
N PRO A 55 -2.12 -17.86 12.62
CA PRO A 55 -1.32 -18.16 13.81
C PRO A 55 -0.75 -16.91 14.49
N ASP A 56 -0.92 -15.74 13.89
CA ASP A 56 -0.32 -14.48 14.30
C ASP A 56 -1.17 -13.26 13.91
N TYR A 57 -0.78 -12.12 14.47
CA TYR A 57 -1.35 -10.81 14.23
C TYR A 57 -0.30 -9.88 13.63
N MET A 58 -0.75 -8.93 12.82
CA MET A 58 0.04 -7.85 12.24
C MET A 58 -0.62 -6.52 12.62
N ILE A 59 -0.25 -5.98 13.79
CA ILE A 59 -1.02 -4.93 14.47
C ILE A 59 -0.37 -3.57 14.23
N ILE A 60 -1.13 -2.61 13.71
CA ILE A 60 -0.69 -1.20 13.63
C ILE A 60 -0.55 -0.68 15.06
N LYS A 61 0.69 -0.45 15.47
CA LYS A 61 1.03 0.06 16.80
C LYS A 61 1.17 1.57 16.81
N TYR A 62 1.79 2.13 15.79
CA TYR A 62 2.02 3.55 15.62
C TYR A 62 1.72 3.97 14.20
N ILE A 63 1.21 5.19 14.02
CA ILE A 63 1.08 5.86 12.73
C ILE A 63 1.08 7.37 12.95
N GLU A 64 1.81 8.08 12.10
CA GLU A 64 1.85 9.54 12.06
C GLU A 64 1.38 10.04 10.68
N PRO A 65 0.71 11.20 10.63
CA PRO A 65 0.26 12.00 11.76
C PRO A 65 -0.91 11.32 12.49
N ALA A 66 -0.80 11.22 13.84
CA ALA A 66 -1.76 10.48 14.66
C ALA A 66 -3.16 11.10 14.68
N ASN A 67 -3.26 12.43 14.61
CA ASN A 67 -4.53 13.17 14.66
C ASN A 67 -5.52 12.77 13.55
N VAL A 68 -5.04 12.42 12.35
CA VAL A 68 -5.86 12.02 11.20
C VAL A 68 -5.91 10.50 11.02
N ASN A 69 -5.00 9.76 11.65
CA ASN A 69 -4.82 8.32 11.45
C ASN A 69 -5.16 7.47 12.68
N HIS A 70 -5.65 8.06 13.78
CA HIS A 70 -5.92 7.35 15.04
C HIS A 70 -6.82 6.12 14.86
N GLN A 71 -7.72 6.14 13.86
CA GLN A 71 -8.60 5.02 13.54
C GLN A 71 -7.83 3.78 13.03
N ALA A 72 -6.59 3.92 12.59
CA ALA A 72 -5.78 2.79 12.15
C ALA A 72 -5.05 2.10 13.31
N ILE A 73 -4.82 2.80 14.43
CA ILE A 73 -4.12 2.24 15.59
C ILE A 73 -4.90 1.04 16.14
N GLY A 74 -4.21 -0.08 16.37
CA GLY A 74 -4.80 -1.34 16.83
C GLY A 74 -5.43 -2.19 15.72
N LEU A 75 -5.39 -1.76 14.46
CA LEU A 75 -5.88 -2.56 13.36
C LEU A 75 -4.94 -3.74 13.08
N ASP A 76 -5.47 -4.96 13.11
CA ASP A 76 -4.79 -6.16 12.62
C ASP A 76 -4.91 -6.22 11.09
N ILE A 77 -3.89 -5.74 10.38
CA ILE A 77 -3.86 -5.80 8.91
C ILE A 77 -3.79 -7.24 8.40
N GLY A 78 -3.25 -8.15 9.19
CA GLY A 78 -3.19 -9.58 8.89
C GLY A 78 -4.57 -10.25 8.82
N SER A 79 -5.62 -9.61 9.31
CA SER A 79 -7.00 -10.08 9.19
C SER A 79 -7.61 -9.89 7.78
N GLU A 80 -6.89 -9.22 6.85
CA GLU A 80 -7.32 -9.05 5.47
C GLU A 80 -6.26 -9.63 4.51
N ARG A 81 -6.73 -10.39 3.52
CA ARG A 81 -5.89 -11.23 2.66
C ARG A 81 -4.81 -10.47 1.90
N ASN A 82 -5.17 -9.37 1.25
CA ASN A 82 -4.23 -8.61 0.40
C ASN A 82 -3.11 -7.98 1.23
N ARG A 83 -3.46 -7.44 2.41
CA ARG A 83 -2.50 -6.86 3.35
C ARG A 83 -1.58 -7.93 3.92
N ARG A 84 -2.13 -9.07 4.35
CA ARG A 84 -1.36 -10.21 4.86
C ARG A 84 -0.39 -10.76 3.81
N GLN A 85 -0.83 -10.92 2.57
CA GLN A 85 0.02 -11.39 1.48
C GLN A 85 1.24 -10.50 1.26
N ALA A 86 1.04 -9.17 1.21
CA ALA A 86 2.12 -8.23 1.04
C ALA A 86 3.09 -8.21 2.24
N ALA A 87 2.57 -8.20 3.47
CA ALA A 87 3.40 -8.26 4.67
C ALA A 87 4.21 -9.57 4.75
N THR A 88 3.60 -10.70 4.39
CA THR A 88 4.29 -12.00 4.32
C THR A 88 5.34 -12.02 3.22
N LEU A 89 5.05 -11.43 2.05
CA LEU A 89 6.02 -11.29 0.95
C LEU A 89 7.23 -10.46 1.40
N ALA A 90 7.00 -9.29 2.00
CA ALA A 90 8.06 -8.44 2.54
C ALA A 90 8.91 -9.20 3.56
N MET A 91 8.27 -9.85 4.53
CA MET A 91 8.94 -10.64 5.57
C MET A 91 9.83 -11.74 4.97
N ARG A 92 9.32 -12.50 4.00
CA ARG A 92 10.04 -13.65 3.43
C ARG A 92 11.11 -13.27 2.43
N SER A 93 10.92 -12.21 1.66
CA SER A 93 11.90 -11.73 0.69
C SER A 93 13.01 -10.88 1.31
N GLY A 94 12.72 -10.21 2.44
CA GLY A 94 13.61 -9.21 3.04
C GLY A 94 13.60 -7.86 2.31
N ASN A 95 12.73 -7.70 1.33
CA ASN A 95 12.59 -6.51 0.51
C ASN A 95 11.29 -5.77 0.78
N VAL A 96 11.18 -4.56 0.26
CA VAL A 96 9.92 -3.82 0.24
C VAL A 96 8.87 -4.60 -0.56
N ALA A 97 7.64 -4.64 -0.03
CA ALA A 97 6.49 -5.12 -0.77
C ALA A 97 5.34 -4.11 -0.71
N ILE A 98 4.49 -4.10 -1.75
CA ILE A 98 3.27 -3.29 -1.77
C ILE A 98 2.03 -4.20 -1.77
N THR A 99 0.95 -3.71 -1.15
CA THR A 99 -0.34 -4.42 -1.19
C THR A 99 -0.97 -4.32 -2.58
N ARG A 100 -1.95 -5.17 -2.84
CA ARG A 100 -2.97 -4.83 -3.83
C ARG A 100 -3.66 -3.53 -3.46
N PHE A 101 -4.42 -3.03 -4.42
CA PHE A 101 -5.33 -1.93 -4.19
C PHE A 101 -6.31 -2.26 -3.05
N ILE A 102 -6.41 -1.37 -2.08
CA ILE A 102 -7.24 -1.52 -0.89
C ILE A 102 -7.95 -0.22 -0.58
N THR A 103 -9.09 -0.30 0.08
CA THR A 103 -9.71 0.86 0.72
C THR A 103 -8.94 1.20 1.99
N LEU A 104 -8.42 2.40 2.09
CA LEU A 104 -7.71 2.87 3.29
C LEU A 104 -8.71 3.21 4.40
N VAL A 105 -8.46 2.71 5.62
CA VAL A 105 -9.36 2.91 6.78
C VAL A 105 -9.37 4.37 7.23
N GLN A 106 -8.31 5.11 6.94
CA GLN A 106 -8.14 6.51 7.34
C GLN A 106 -8.80 7.51 6.39
N ALA A 107 -9.13 7.10 5.17
CA ALA A 107 -9.74 7.99 4.20
C ALA A 107 -11.19 8.30 4.61
N GLN A 108 -11.43 9.50 5.13
CA GLN A 108 -12.79 10.03 5.33
C GLN A 108 -13.56 10.20 4.01
N SER A 109 -12.85 10.25 2.89
CA SER A 109 -13.35 10.08 1.52
C SER A 109 -12.87 8.71 1.05
N GLU A 110 -13.72 7.92 0.44
CA GLU A 110 -13.45 6.58 -0.12
C GLU A 110 -12.27 6.61 -1.11
N GLY A 111 -11.07 6.76 -0.57
CA GLY A 111 -9.83 6.82 -1.35
C GLY A 111 -9.23 5.43 -1.44
N ALA A 112 -9.06 5.01 -2.65
CA ALA A 112 -8.36 3.79 -2.93
C ALA A 112 -6.83 4.02 -2.89
N GLY A 113 -6.10 3.07 -2.33
CA GLY A 113 -4.66 3.20 -2.14
C GLY A 113 -3.99 1.87 -1.88
N PHE A 114 -2.77 1.94 -1.38
CA PHE A 114 -1.98 0.74 -1.05
C PHE A 114 -1.03 1.03 0.13
N LEU A 115 -0.52 -0.04 0.73
CA LEU A 115 0.53 0.03 1.74
C LEU A 115 1.86 -0.35 1.11
N ILE A 116 2.89 0.41 1.43
CA ILE A 116 4.29 0.05 1.22
C ILE A 116 4.78 -0.52 2.56
N LEU A 117 5.38 -1.70 2.54
CA LEU A 117 5.78 -2.45 3.73
C LEU A 117 7.26 -2.81 3.65
N LEU A 118 8.06 -2.35 4.62
CA LEU A 118 9.47 -2.69 4.78
C LEU A 118 9.65 -3.54 6.04
N PRO A 119 10.13 -4.80 5.95
CA PRO A 119 10.26 -5.68 7.10
C PRO A 119 11.41 -5.24 8.02
N VAL A 120 11.19 -5.39 9.33
CA VAL A 120 12.17 -5.11 10.38
C VAL A 120 12.44 -6.38 11.17
N TYR A 121 13.70 -6.71 11.36
CA TYR A 121 14.14 -7.93 12.04
C TYR A 121 14.94 -7.62 13.31
N ASN A 122 14.80 -8.47 14.32
CA ASN A 122 15.66 -8.46 15.49
C ASN A 122 17.01 -9.13 15.15
N SER A 123 17.78 -8.46 14.31
CA SER A 123 19.08 -8.92 13.81
C SER A 123 19.87 -7.71 13.32
N SER A 124 21.21 -7.76 13.44
CA SER A 124 22.10 -6.69 12.94
C SER A 124 22.10 -6.56 11.42
N HIS A 125 21.72 -7.62 10.71
CA HIS A 125 21.64 -7.67 9.25
C HIS A 125 20.36 -8.37 8.84
N THR A 126 19.89 -8.13 7.61
CA THR A 126 18.76 -8.87 7.05
C THR A 126 19.09 -10.37 7.01
N PRO A 127 18.28 -11.22 7.67
CA PRO A 127 18.56 -12.65 7.70
C PRO A 127 18.53 -13.27 6.29
N THR A 128 19.44 -14.21 6.03
CA THR A 128 19.72 -14.70 4.68
C THR A 128 18.64 -15.63 4.11
N THR A 129 17.91 -16.35 4.98
CA THR A 129 16.88 -17.32 4.53
C THR A 129 15.47 -16.88 4.92
N PRO A 130 14.42 -17.28 4.17
CA PRO A 130 13.04 -17.01 4.53
C PRO A 130 12.65 -17.54 5.92
N TYR A 131 13.21 -18.68 6.33
CA TYR A 131 13.00 -19.25 7.65
C TYR A 131 13.55 -18.35 8.76
N LEU A 132 14.79 -17.87 8.63
CA LEU A 132 15.40 -16.96 9.60
C LEU A 132 14.69 -15.60 9.62
N ARG A 133 14.23 -15.10 8.48
CA ARG A 133 13.42 -13.88 8.40
C ARG A 133 12.11 -14.03 9.18
N GLN A 134 11.40 -15.11 8.99
CA GLN A 134 10.18 -15.40 9.77
C GLN A 134 10.47 -15.57 11.27
N LYS A 135 11.60 -16.16 11.63
CA LYS A 135 12.00 -16.34 13.04
C LYS A 135 12.34 -15.03 13.73
N TYR A 136 12.97 -14.08 13.01
CA TYR A 136 13.49 -12.83 13.59
C TYR A 136 12.63 -11.60 13.26
N ILE A 137 11.50 -11.75 12.58
CA ILE A 137 10.64 -10.61 12.28
C ILE A 137 10.14 -9.93 13.56
N VAL A 138 10.28 -8.63 13.63
CA VAL A 138 9.69 -7.76 14.66
C VAL A 138 8.39 -7.14 14.14
N GLY A 139 8.39 -6.77 12.86
CA GLY A 139 7.26 -6.10 12.24
C GLY A 139 7.65 -5.41 10.95
N TRP A 140 6.90 -4.37 10.60
CA TRP A 140 7.10 -3.61 9.36
C TRP A 140 7.02 -2.11 9.64
N VAL A 141 7.98 -1.36 9.13
CA VAL A 141 7.73 0.06 8.84
C VAL A 141 6.82 0.11 7.63
N TYR A 142 5.80 0.94 7.67
CA TYR A 142 4.87 1.03 6.57
C TYR A 142 4.45 2.46 6.27
N MET A 143 4.08 2.69 5.02
CA MET A 143 3.52 3.95 4.54
C MET A 143 2.19 3.68 3.83
N THR A 144 1.21 4.53 4.08
CA THR A 144 -0.08 4.50 3.37
C THR A 144 -0.05 5.51 2.23
N ILE A 145 -0.36 5.07 1.01
CA ILE A 145 -0.35 5.89 -0.20
C ILE A 145 -1.76 5.97 -0.78
N LEU A 146 -2.24 7.18 -1.05
CA LEU A 146 -3.40 7.40 -1.89
C LEU A 146 -2.99 7.38 -3.37
N ALA A 147 -3.58 6.45 -4.14
CA ALA A 147 -3.23 6.27 -5.55
C ALA A 147 -3.48 7.55 -6.37
N GLU A 148 -4.63 8.19 -6.17
CA GLU A 148 -4.98 9.43 -6.85
C GLU A 148 -3.92 10.53 -6.64
N ARG A 149 -3.47 10.74 -5.39
CA ARG A 149 -2.44 11.76 -5.10
C ARG A 149 -1.10 11.43 -5.73
N LEU A 150 -0.72 10.13 -5.74
CA LEU A 150 0.52 9.69 -6.37
C LEU A 150 0.52 10.00 -7.86
N PHE A 151 -0.52 9.60 -8.56
CA PHE A 151 -0.59 9.73 -10.01
C PHE A 151 -0.90 11.17 -10.47
N ASN A 152 -1.68 11.93 -9.72
CA ASN A 152 -1.90 13.35 -9.99
C ASN A 152 -0.60 14.18 -9.87
N GLY A 153 0.36 13.74 -9.04
CA GLY A 153 1.69 14.35 -8.99
C GLY A 153 2.56 14.06 -10.22
N ILE A 154 2.29 12.96 -10.93
CA ILE A 154 3.03 12.54 -12.12
C ILE A 154 2.36 13.06 -13.42
N SER A 155 1.04 13.13 -13.44
CA SER A 155 0.22 13.48 -14.60
C SER A 155 0.67 14.79 -15.29
N PRO A 156 0.92 15.91 -14.60
CA PRO A 156 1.34 17.15 -15.25
C PRO A 156 2.65 17.06 -16.05
N LEU A 157 3.48 16.06 -15.75
CA LEU A 157 4.75 15.83 -16.46
C LEU A 157 4.56 15.16 -17.81
N VAL A 158 3.38 14.59 -18.07
CA VAL A 158 3.11 13.71 -19.22
C VAL A 158 1.93 14.18 -20.08
N GLU A 159 1.01 14.97 -19.50
CA GLU A 159 -0.33 15.29 -20.04
C GLU A 159 -0.37 16.03 -21.39
N GLU A 160 0.69 16.69 -21.83
CA GLU A 160 0.66 17.39 -23.10
C GLU A 160 0.65 16.42 -24.30
N GLN A 161 1.21 15.23 -24.15
CA GLN A 161 1.42 14.29 -25.26
C GLN A 161 0.77 12.91 -25.06
N LEU A 162 0.63 12.45 -23.81
CA LEU A 162 0.16 11.11 -23.50
C LEU A 162 -0.88 11.14 -22.36
N ASN A 163 -1.96 10.40 -22.54
CA ASN A 163 -2.83 10.01 -21.45
C ASN A 163 -2.43 8.62 -20.96
N PHE A 164 -2.53 8.35 -19.65
CA PHE A 164 -2.23 7.02 -19.13
C PHE A 164 -3.21 6.57 -18.06
N SER A 165 -3.40 5.26 -17.96
CA SER A 165 -4.08 4.60 -16.86
C SER A 165 -3.19 3.54 -16.26
N VAL A 166 -3.36 3.26 -14.97
CA VAL A 166 -2.57 2.25 -14.24
C VAL A 166 -3.50 1.19 -13.69
N TYR A 167 -3.16 -0.07 -13.90
CA TYR A 167 -3.92 -1.24 -13.44
C TYR A 167 -3.06 -2.16 -12.58
N ASP A 168 -3.68 -2.82 -11.60
CA ASP A 168 -3.04 -3.84 -10.74
C ASP A 168 -3.06 -5.26 -11.37
N ASP A 169 -3.57 -5.38 -12.59
CA ASP A 169 -3.68 -6.65 -13.31
C ASP A 169 -3.57 -6.45 -14.82
N GLN A 170 -3.04 -7.47 -15.53
CA GLN A 170 -2.85 -7.47 -16.98
C GLN A 170 -4.16 -7.45 -17.76
N SER A 171 -5.26 -7.87 -17.16
CA SER A 171 -6.58 -7.89 -17.82
C SER A 171 -7.09 -6.49 -18.15
N LEU A 172 -6.51 -5.44 -17.60
CA LEU A 172 -6.95 -4.04 -17.69
C LEU A 172 -8.41 -3.87 -17.25
N ASP A 173 -8.87 -4.73 -16.36
CA ASP A 173 -10.24 -4.72 -15.86
C ASP A 173 -10.48 -3.46 -15.00
N LYS A 174 -11.63 -2.84 -15.16
CA LYS A 174 -12.03 -1.64 -14.40
C LYS A 174 -11.97 -1.85 -12.88
N SER A 175 -12.22 -3.09 -12.44
CA SER A 175 -12.12 -3.45 -11.01
C SER A 175 -10.67 -3.43 -10.48
N GLN A 176 -9.66 -3.41 -11.37
CA GLN A 176 -8.24 -3.38 -11.04
C GLN A 176 -7.59 -2.03 -11.40
N LEU A 177 -8.39 -1.04 -11.76
CA LEU A 177 -7.94 0.29 -12.12
C LEU A 177 -7.44 1.02 -10.87
N LEU A 178 -6.17 1.43 -10.88
CA LEU A 178 -5.52 2.22 -9.83
C LEU A 178 -5.65 3.71 -10.09
N TYR A 179 -5.52 4.10 -11.36
CA TYR A 179 -5.56 5.49 -11.81
C TYR A 179 -6.12 5.60 -13.21
N ASN A 180 -6.92 6.63 -13.46
CA ASN A 180 -7.48 6.96 -14.74
C ASN A 180 -7.12 8.39 -15.15
N GLY A 181 -6.09 8.56 -15.98
CA GLY A 181 -5.71 9.85 -16.57
C GLY A 181 -6.52 10.24 -17.83
N PHE A 182 -7.44 9.37 -18.30
CA PHE A 182 -8.30 9.68 -19.45
C PHE A 182 -9.57 10.47 -19.08
N GLY A 183 -9.80 10.75 -17.78
CA GLY A 183 -11.02 11.38 -17.28
C GLY A 183 -12.25 10.47 -17.44
N ASP A 184 -13.45 11.08 -17.49
CA ASP A 184 -14.72 10.37 -17.66
C ASP A 184 -14.99 9.85 -19.09
N GLN A 185 -14.03 9.99 -19.99
CA GLN A 185 -14.16 9.39 -21.32
C GLN A 185 -14.19 7.87 -21.15
N LYS A 186 -15.28 7.27 -21.56
CA LYS A 186 -15.59 5.84 -21.44
C LYS A 186 -14.35 5.01 -21.76
N HIS A 187 -13.83 4.30 -20.74
CA HIS A 187 -12.88 3.23 -20.94
C HIS A 187 -13.53 2.14 -21.78
N GLN A 188 -13.48 2.27 -23.07
CA GLN A 188 -13.57 1.13 -23.94
C GLN A 188 -12.12 0.72 -24.22
N ALA A 189 -11.63 -0.25 -23.45
CA ALA A 189 -10.50 -1.08 -23.85
C ALA A 189 -10.93 -1.99 -25.01
N THR A 190 -11.67 -1.44 -25.97
CA THR A 190 -11.88 -2.07 -27.27
C THR A 190 -10.67 -1.66 -28.09
N HIS A 191 -9.84 -2.63 -28.38
CA HIS A 191 -8.80 -2.53 -29.38
C HIS A 191 -9.47 -2.11 -30.68
N ASN A 192 -9.52 -0.79 -30.91
CA ASN A 192 -9.96 -0.24 -32.19
C ASN A 192 -8.70 -0.21 -33.06
N PRO A 193 -8.69 -0.83 -34.23
CA PRO A 193 -7.52 -0.83 -35.14
C PRO A 193 -7.04 0.58 -35.54
N GLU A 194 -7.86 1.60 -35.29
CA GLU A 194 -7.52 3.01 -35.54
C GLU A 194 -6.75 3.66 -34.35
N ASP A 195 -6.57 2.96 -33.23
CA ASP A 195 -5.79 3.44 -32.08
C ASP A 195 -4.29 3.04 -32.22
N ASP A 196 -3.66 3.39 -33.32
CA ASP A 196 -2.26 3.05 -33.67
C ASP A 196 -1.19 3.54 -32.64
N PHE A 197 -1.59 4.30 -31.60
CA PHE A 197 -0.67 4.90 -30.64
C PHE A 197 -1.07 4.57 -29.18
N SER A 198 -1.38 3.31 -28.92
CA SER A 198 -1.60 2.81 -27.56
C SER A 198 -0.65 1.67 -27.22
N ASP A 199 -0.14 1.63 -25.99
CA ASP A 199 0.72 0.56 -25.52
C ASP A 199 0.44 0.24 -24.04
N THR A 200 0.80 -0.97 -23.61
CA THR A 200 0.66 -1.40 -22.21
C THR A 200 1.96 -2.00 -21.73
N VAL A 201 2.61 -1.33 -20.80
CA VAL A 201 3.92 -1.71 -20.27
C VAL A 201 3.79 -2.20 -18.83
N PRO A 202 4.28 -3.41 -18.50
CA PRO A 202 4.39 -3.87 -17.13
C PRO A 202 5.53 -3.13 -16.39
N VAL A 203 5.25 -2.62 -15.19
CA VAL A 203 6.23 -1.97 -14.31
C VAL A 203 6.27 -2.71 -12.99
N LEU A 204 7.44 -3.27 -12.65
CA LEU A 204 7.63 -3.98 -11.39
C LEU A 204 7.88 -2.99 -10.24
N ILE A 205 6.96 -2.93 -9.28
CA ILE A 205 7.04 -2.07 -8.11
C ILE A 205 6.75 -2.88 -6.85
N GLY A 206 7.69 -2.92 -5.91
CA GLY A 206 7.50 -3.58 -4.61
C GLY A 206 7.05 -5.05 -4.71
N GLY A 207 7.60 -5.80 -5.67
CA GLY A 207 7.26 -7.21 -5.91
C GLY A 207 5.93 -7.44 -6.63
N ARG A 208 5.31 -6.39 -7.22
CA ARG A 208 4.08 -6.45 -8.01
C ARG A 208 4.28 -5.85 -9.38
N ASN A 209 3.64 -6.40 -10.39
CA ASN A 209 3.53 -5.78 -11.71
C ASN A 209 2.30 -4.88 -11.74
N TRP A 210 2.52 -3.60 -12.00
CA TRP A 210 1.49 -2.69 -12.46
C TRP A 210 1.54 -2.60 -13.97
N TYR A 211 0.40 -2.39 -14.59
CA TYR A 211 0.27 -2.28 -16.04
C TYR A 211 -0.10 -0.85 -16.38
N VAL A 212 0.84 -0.12 -16.99
CA VAL A 212 0.66 1.26 -17.41
C VAL A 212 0.16 1.23 -18.85
N HIS A 213 -1.11 1.53 -19.06
CA HIS A 213 -1.72 1.67 -20.38
C HIS A 213 -1.63 3.13 -20.79
N THR A 214 -0.96 3.39 -21.89
CA THR A 214 -0.76 4.72 -22.48
C THR A 214 -1.51 4.85 -23.79
N LYS A 215 -1.98 6.07 -24.08
CA LYS A 215 -2.59 6.43 -25.36
C LYS A 215 -2.16 7.84 -25.73
N ALA A 216 -1.82 8.06 -27.01
CA ALA A 216 -1.49 9.38 -27.52
C ALA A 216 -2.66 10.36 -27.34
N SER A 217 -2.36 11.58 -26.93
CA SER A 217 -3.35 12.64 -26.83
C SER A 217 -3.80 13.09 -28.25
N LYS A 218 -4.96 13.74 -28.33
CA LYS A 218 -5.43 14.32 -29.61
C LYS A 218 -4.46 15.37 -30.18
N GLN A 219 -3.67 16.02 -29.33
CA GLN A 219 -2.66 16.99 -29.78
C GLN A 219 -1.48 16.31 -30.45
N PHE A 220 -1.07 15.11 -29.99
CA PHE A 220 -0.02 14.33 -30.62
C PHE A 220 -0.43 13.78 -32.00
N GLN A 221 -1.73 13.48 -32.21
CA GLN A 221 -2.27 12.95 -33.48
C GLN A 221 -2.47 14.02 -34.54
N SER A 222 -2.35 15.30 -34.18
CA SER A 222 -2.60 16.44 -35.10
C SER A 222 -1.33 17.07 -35.68
N VAL A 223 -0.16 16.42 -35.50
CA VAL A 223 1.13 16.82 -36.10
C VAL A 223 1.44 15.87 -37.31
#